data_0233f56641e9d27f2c5ee225176e3813
#
_entry.id   0233f56641e9d27f2c5ee225176e3813
#
_cell.length_a   1.000
_cell.length_b   1.000
_cell.length_c   1.000
_cell.angle_alpha   90.00
_cell.angle_beta   90.00
_cell.angle_gamma   90.00
#
_symmetry.space_group_name_H-M   'P 1'
#
loop_
_entity.id
_entity.type
_entity.pdbx_description
1 polymer ?
#
loop_
_entity_poly.entity_id
_entity_poly.type
_entity_poly.pdbx_seq_one_letter_code
_entity_poly.pdbx_strand_id
1 'polypeptide(L)'
;MGASAVLMASGKELPHYVKGIIADCGFVSMKSQFQYMAASWFHLPHIPVLLWRLSVRCRIQAHFSMKDADTTHAMAVNHRPVLFFHGSRDGFVHPDQSVKNYQMCRAPKRLVIIGGARHLCCAFQQWEKYHQSLLRFFEKYDAGARIG
;
A
#
# COMPACT_ATOMS: atom_id res chain seq x y z
N MET A 1 -6.55 -2.67 -2.80
CA MET A 1 -6.06 -2.64 -4.21
C MET A 1 -5.51 -1.26 -4.58
N GLY A 2 -6.30 -0.18 -4.51
CA GLY A 2 -5.88 1.17 -4.93
C GLY A 2 -4.57 1.66 -4.32
N ALA A 3 -4.38 1.49 -3.02
CA ALA A 3 -3.14 1.87 -2.33
C ALA A 3 -1.89 1.20 -2.94
N SER A 4 -1.95 -0.12 -3.20
CA SER A 4 -0.81 -0.81 -3.83
C SER A 4 -0.62 -0.38 -5.30
N ALA A 5 -1.70 -0.05 -6.01
CA ALA A 5 -1.62 0.47 -7.37
C ALA A 5 -0.90 1.83 -7.44
N VAL A 6 -1.22 2.78 -6.55
CA VAL A 6 -0.52 4.07 -6.51
C VAL A 6 0.93 3.94 -6.05
N LEU A 7 1.23 2.99 -5.15
CA LEU A 7 2.62 2.68 -4.77
C LEU A 7 3.41 2.11 -5.96
N MET A 8 2.83 1.18 -6.75
CA MET A 8 3.47 0.69 -7.97
C MET A 8 3.65 1.78 -9.02
N ALA A 9 2.65 2.65 -9.20
CA ALA A 9 2.73 3.77 -10.12
C ALA A 9 3.85 4.75 -9.74
N SER A 10 4.15 4.92 -8.45
CA SER A 10 5.20 5.82 -7.97
C SER A 10 6.62 5.42 -8.40
N GLY A 11 6.81 4.18 -8.83
CA GLY A 11 8.08 3.71 -9.41
C GLY A 11 8.25 4.05 -10.89
N LYS A 12 7.26 4.70 -11.49
CA LYS A 12 7.31 5.17 -12.88
C LYS A 12 7.60 6.67 -12.91
N GLU A 13 7.93 7.18 -14.09
CA GLU A 13 8.02 8.61 -14.30
C GLU A 13 6.63 9.25 -14.11
N LEU A 14 6.50 10.11 -13.11
CA LEU A 14 5.25 10.78 -12.77
C LEU A 14 5.30 12.25 -13.19
N PRO A 15 4.17 12.81 -13.65
CA PRO A 15 4.08 14.24 -13.97
C PRO A 15 4.54 15.12 -12.80
N HIS A 16 5.09 16.29 -13.10
CA HIS A 16 5.67 17.22 -12.11
C HIS A 16 4.64 17.74 -11.08
N TYR A 17 3.36 17.74 -11.44
CA TYR A 17 2.27 18.17 -10.54
C TYR A 17 1.89 17.11 -9.51
N VAL A 18 2.37 15.86 -9.63
CA VAL A 18 2.21 14.85 -8.58
C VAL A 18 3.21 15.15 -7.47
N LYS A 19 2.77 15.73 -6.37
CA LYS A 19 3.62 16.19 -5.27
C LYS A 19 3.96 15.10 -4.26
N GLY A 20 3.12 14.08 -4.14
CA GLY A 20 3.33 12.99 -3.20
C GLY A 20 2.31 11.87 -3.38
N ILE A 21 2.50 10.79 -2.63
CA ILE A 21 1.68 9.58 -2.66
C ILE A 21 1.08 9.36 -1.27
N ILE A 22 -0.20 9.04 -1.22
CA ILE A 22 -0.88 8.63 0.01
C ILE A 22 -1.41 7.21 -0.20
N ALA A 23 -1.01 6.29 0.67
CA ALA A 23 -1.39 4.88 0.59
C ALA A 23 -2.01 4.41 1.90
N ASP A 24 -3.28 4.04 1.89
CA ASP A 24 -4.01 3.51 3.04
C ASP A 24 -4.25 2.00 2.88
N CYS A 25 -3.73 1.20 3.81
CA CYS A 25 -3.83 -0.25 3.87
C CYS A 25 -3.31 -0.97 2.59
N GLY A 26 -2.16 -0.54 2.05
CA GLY A 26 -1.54 -1.16 0.88
C GLY A 26 -0.76 -2.44 1.21
N PHE A 27 -0.85 -3.46 0.36
CA PHE A 27 -0.02 -4.66 0.44
C PHE A 27 1.25 -4.53 -0.42
N VAL A 28 2.27 -5.33 -0.13
CA VAL A 28 3.54 -5.37 -0.88
C VAL A 28 3.36 -6.09 -2.21
N SER A 29 2.81 -7.31 -2.19
CA SER A 29 2.61 -8.08 -3.41
C SER A 29 1.31 -8.88 -3.38
N MET A 30 0.74 -9.12 -4.56
CA MET A 30 -0.44 -9.96 -4.70
C MET A 30 -0.17 -11.38 -4.17
N LYS A 31 1.03 -11.90 -4.38
CA LYS A 31 1.44 -13.22 -3.88
C LYS A 31 1.40 -13.25 -2.34
N SER A 32 2.02 -12.27 -1.66
CA SER A 32 2.05 -12.21 -0.20
C SER A 32 0.65 -12.05 0.38
N GLN A 33 -0.21 -11.26 -0.29
CA GLN A 33 -1.58 -11.04 0.13
C GLN A 33 -2.42 -12.32 0.03
N PHE A 34 -2.33 -13.08 -1.06
CA PHE A 34 -3.04 -14.36 -1.18
C PHE A 34 -2.54 -15.42 -0.20
N GLN A 35 -1.22 -15.46 0.05
CA GLN A 35 -0.67 -16.37 1.07
C GLN A 35 -1.19 -16.02 2.46
N TYR A 36 -1.24 -14.75 2.81
CA TYR A 36 -1.79 -14.30 4.09
C TYR A 36 -3.28 -14.67 4.22
N MET A 37 -4.09 -14.39 3.20
CA MET A 37 -5.52 -14.75 3.21
C MET A 37 -5.73 -16.26 3.32
N ALA A 38 -4.96 -17.06 2.59
CA ALA A 38 -5.05 -18.53 2.66
C ALA A 38 -4.71 -19.05 4.06
N ALA A 39 -3.67 -18.52 4.68
CA ALA A 39 -3.28 -18.94 6.02
C ALA A 39 -4.30 -18.47 7.08
N SER A 40 -4.72 -17.19 7.00
CA SER A 40 -5.56 -16.58 8.06
C SER A 40 -7.03 -16.97 7.99
N TRP A 41 -7.58 -17.18 6.77
CA TRP A 41 -9.02 -17.43 6.60
C TRP A 41 -9.35 -18.90 6.36
N PHE A 42 -8.45 -19.62 5.69
CA PHE A 42 -8.69 -21.01 5.29
C PHE A 42 -7.77 -21.99 6.01
N HIS A 43 -6.89 -21.51 6.90
CA HIS A 43 -5.89 -22.32 7.62
C HIS A 43 -4.99 -23.14 6.68
N LEU A 44 -4.75 -22.62 5.47
CA LEU A 44 -3.89 -23.22 4.45
C LEU A 44 -2.53 -22.49 4.42
N PRO A 45 -1.55 -22.91 5.22
CA PRO A 45 -0.30 -22.17 5.38
C PRO A 45 0.57 -22.15 4.12
N HIS A 46 0.36 -23.10 3.21
CA HIS A 46 1.17 -23.24 2.00
C HIS A 46 0.30 -23.61 0.79
N ILE A 47 0.25 -22.73 -0.22
CA ILE A 47 -0.61 -22.88 -1.41
C ILE A 47 0.16 -22.71 -2.74
N PRO A 48 1.35 -23.32 -2.94
CA PRO A 48 2.19 -23.03 -4.11
C PRO A 48 1.53 -23.43 -5.43
N VAL A 49 0.86 -24.56 -5.45
CA VAL A 49 0.16 -25.07 -6.65
C VAL A 49 -1.02 -24.17 -7.00
N LEU A 50 -1.80 -23.73 -6.00
CA LEU A 50 -2.93 -22.83 -6.21
C LEU A 50 -2.44 -21.46 -6.72
N LEU A 51 -1.39 -20.90 -6.14
CA LEU A 51 -0.79 -19.63 -6.60
C LEU A 51 -0.24 -19.76 -8.03
N TRP A 52 0.39 -20.89 -8.35
CA TRP A 52 0.87 -21.15 -9.70
C TRP A 52 -0.29 -21.19 -10.71
N ARG A 53 -1.34 -21.98 -10.44
CA ARG A 53 -2.55 -22.02 -11.29
C ARG A 53 -3.20 -20.66 -11.46
N LEU A 54 -3.33 -19.89 -10.37
CA LEU A 54 -3.88 -18.55 -10.40
C LEU A 54 -3.01 -17.62 -11.26
N SER A 55 -1.68 -17.70 -11.12
CA SER A 55 -0.74 -16.91 -11.93
C SER A 55 -0.83 -17.22 -13.42
N VAL A 56 -0.95 -18.51 -13.76
CA VAL A 56 -1.16 -18.93 -15.17
C VAL A 56 -2.48 -18.37 -15.69
N ARG A 57 -3.55 -18.46 -14.90
CA ARG A 57 -4.87 -17.94 -15.32
C ARG A 57 -4.88 -16.42 -15.49
N CYS A 58 -4.23 -15.68 -14.58
CA CYS A 58 -4.05 -14.22 -14.73
C CYS A 58 -3.31 -13.88 -16.03
N ARG A 59 -2.27 -14.63 -16.39
CA ARG A 59 -1.51 -14.42 -17.61
C ARG A 59 -2.34 -14.67 -18.86
N ILE A 60 -3.14 -15.73 -18.88
CA ILE A 60 -3.96 -16.10 -20.04
C ILE A 60 -5.17 -15.17 -20.20
N GLN A 61 -5.91 -14.91 -19.10
CA GLN A 61 -7.20 -14.19 -19.18
C GLN A 61 -7.07 -12.68 -19.01
N ALA A 62 -6.13 -12.22 -18.21
CA ALA A 62 -5.98 -10.81 -17.88
C ALA A 62 -4.67 -10.19 -18.42
N HIS A 63 -3.88 -10.97 -19.14
CA HIS A 63 -2.63 -10.54 -19.77
C HIS A 63 -1.63 -9.85 -18.81
N PHE A 64 -1.67 -10.20 -17.51
CA PHE A 64 -0.72 -9.72 -16.53
C PHE A 64 -0.16 -10.87 -15.68
N SER A 65 1.03 -10.68 -15.12
CA SER A 65 1.62 -11.62 -14.18
C SER A 65 1.37 -11.16 -12.74
N MET A 66 1.07 -12.08 -11.83
CA MET A 66 1.00 -11.77 -10.39
C MET A 66 2.31 -11.18 -9.84
N LYS A 67 3.44 -11.41 -10.53
CA LYS A 67 4.73 -10.81 -10.19
C LYS A 67 4.78 -9.32 -10.49
N ASP A 68 3.97 -8.84 -11.45
CA ASP A 68 3.91 -7.44 -11.81
C ASP A 68 3.16 -6.60 -10.75
N ALA A 69 2.32 -7.27 -9.95
CA ALA A 69 1.62 -6.67 -8.80
C ALA A 69 2.48 -6.75 -7.52
N ASP A 70 3.63 -6.07 -7.57
CA ASP A 70 4.62 -6.00 -6.48
C ASP A 70 5.19 -4.58 -6.37
N THR A 71 5.20 -4.04 -5.16
CA THR A 71 5.64 -2.66 -4.88
C THR A 71 7.14 -2.55 -4.62
N THR A 72 7.86 -3.67 -4.47
CA THR A 72 9.25 -3.70 -4.03
C THR A 72 10.16 -2.82 -4.89
N HIS A 73 10.12 -3.01 -6.21
CA HIS A 73 10.91 -2.20 -7.13
C HIS A 73 10.50 -0.73 -7.08
N ALA A 74 9.20 -0.45 -7.10
CA ALA A 74 8.67 0.91 -7.08
C ALA A 74 9.13 1.66 -5.81
N MET A 75 9.08 1.02 -4.64
CA MET A 75 9.55 1.62 -3.39
C MET A 75 11.05 1.91 -3.40
N ALA A 76 11.85 1.07 -4.06
CA ALA A 76 13.30 1.26 -4.15
C ALA A 76 13.71 2.43 -5.08
N VAL A 77 12.90 2.73 -6.11
CA VAL A 77 13.21 3.77 -7.12
C VAL A 77 12.35 5.03 -7.00
N ASN A 78 11.33 5.01 -6.15
CA ASN A 78 10.44 6.16 -5.96
C ASN A 78 11.20 7.35 -5.36
N HIS A 79 10.97 8.54 -5.91
CA HIS A 79 11.51 9.80 -5.42
C HIS A 79 10.43 10.74 -4.83
N ARG A 80 9.14 10.41 -5.01
CA ARG A 80 8.04 11.22 -4.48
C ARG A 80 7.78 10.89 -3.01
N PRO A 81 7.51 11.88 -2.15
CA PRO A 81 7.17 11.64 -0.75
C PRO A 81 5.99 10.68 -0.60
N VAL A 82 6.02 9.81 0.40
CA VAL A 82 4.96 8.84 0.64
C VAL A 82 4.45 8.92 2.07
N LEU A 83 3.14 9.05 2.22
CA LEU A 83 2.43 8.92 3.49
C LEU A 83 1.68 7.59 3.49
N PHE A 84 2.07 6.70 4.41
CA PHE A 84 1.42 5.42 4.62
C PHE A 84 0.47 5.51 5.82
N PHE A 85 -0.75 5.00 5.66
CA PHE A 85 -1.67 4.71 6.75
C PHE A 85 -1.93 3.23 6.85
N HIS A 86 -2.16 2.72 8.06
CA HIS A 86 -2.63 1.35 8.26
C HIS A 86 -3.36 1.20 9.59
N GLY A 87 -4.44 0.42 9.59
CA GLY A 87 -5.18 0.06 10.79
C GLY A 87 -4.47 -1.05 11.57
N SER A 88 -4.29 -0.91 12.88
CA SER A 88 -3.59 -1.93 13.69
C SER A 88 -4.36 -3.25 13.82
N ARG A 89 -5.68 -3.25 13.54
CA ARG A 89 -6.56 -4.44 13.54
C ARG A 89 -7.05 -4.82 12.14
N ASP A 90 -6.27 -4.48 11.11
CA ASP A 90 -6.59 -4.86 9.73
C ASP A 90 -6.39 -6.38 9.57
N GLY A 91 -7.49 -7.11 9.47
CA GLY A 91 -7.50 -8.57 9.25
C GLY A 91 -7.56 -8.95 7.76
N PHE A 92 -7.67 -7.97 6.85
CA PHE A 92 -7.67 -8.22 5.41
C PHE A 92 -6.27 -8.06 4.81
N VAL A 93 -5.61 -6.93 5.09
CA VAL A 93 -4.20 -6.70 4.78
C VAL A 93 -3.45 -6.53 6.10
N HIS A 94 -2.52 -7.43 6.41
CA HIS A 94 -1.80 -7.35 7.68
C HIS A 94 -0.96 -6.06 7.75
N PRO A 95 -0.92 -5.35 8.90
CA PRO A 95 -0.18 -4.09 9.04
C PRO A 95 1.30 -4.16 8.64
N ASP A 96 1.93 -5.32 8.79
CA ASP A 96 3.32 -5.55 8.36
C ASP A 96 3.55 -5.26 6.87
N GLN A 97 2.52 -5.31 6.04
CA GLN A 97 2.64 -5.00 4.62
C GLN A 97 2.99 -3.51 4.40
N SER A 98 2.34 -2.60 5.14
CA SER A 98 2.71 -1.18 5.09
C SER A 98 4.04 -0.90 5.78
N VAL A 99 4.39 -1.64 6.84
CA VAL A 99 5.72 -1.54 7.47
C VAL A 99 6.81 -1.93 6.47
N LYS A 100 6.64 -3.03 5.73
CA LYS A 100 7.59 -3.47 4.69
C LYS A 100 7.69 -2.43 3.56
N ASN A 101 6.56 -1.92 3.05
CA ASN A 101 6.56 -0.85 2.04
C ASN A 101 7.31 0.39 2.55
N TYR A 102 7.06 0.79 3.79
CA TYR A 102 7.75 1.90 4.44
C TYR A 102 9.27 1.63 4.51
N GLN A 103 9.70 0.46 4.94
CA GLN A 103 11.13 0.12 5.06
C GLN A 103 11.84 0.15 3.70
N MET A 104 11.20 -0.36 2.65
CA MET A 104 11.77 -0.41 1.29
C MET A 104 11.77 0.96 0.58
N CYS A 105 10.87 1.85 0.94
CA CYS A 105 10.74 3.16 0.30
C CYS A 105 11.97 4.02 0.58
N ARG A 106 12.64 4.51 -0.46
CA ARG A 106 13.81 5.39 -0.36
C ARG A 106 13.49 6.87 -0.33
N ALA A 107 12.31 7.26 -0.79
CA ALA A 107 11.84 8.64 -0.77
C ALA A 107 11.56 9.14 0.67
N PRO A 108 11.40 10.44 0.90
CA PRO A 108 10.86 10.96 2.14
C PRO A 108 9.53 10.28 2.47
N LYS A 109 9.38 9.80 3.69
CA LYS A 109 8.28 8.92 4.04
C LYS A 109 7.80 9.09 5.47
N ARG A 110 6.53 8.78 5.70
CA ARG A 110 5.93 8.68 7.04
C ARG A 110 4.96 7.51 7.09
N LEU A 111 4.97 6.76 8.18
CA LEU A 111 4.01 5.71 8.47
C LEU A 111 3.17 6.11 9.69
N VAL A 112 1.86 6.01 9.56
CA VAL A 112 0.88 6.30 10.63
C VAL A 112 0.04 5.07 10.87
N ILE A 113 0.27 4.38 11.99
CA ILE A 113 -0.58 3.28 12.44
C ILE A 113 -1.73 3.85 13.26
N ILE A 114 -2.95 3.50 12.88
CA ILE A 114 -4.18 3.90 13.56
C ILE A 114 -4.62 2.77 14.49
N GLY A 115 -4.57 3.03 15.79
CA GLY A 115 -4.93 2.06 16.82
C GLY A 115 -6.40 1.63 16.70
N GLY A 116 -6.64 0.32 16.71
CA GLY A 116 -7.99 -0.26 16.67
C GLY A 116 -8.67 -0.26 15.29
N ALA A 117 -8.13 0.44 14.29
CA ALA A 117 -8.75 0.50 12.97
C ALA A 117 -8.65 -0.84 12.23
N ARG A 118 -9.75 -1.20 11.55
CA ARG A 118 -9.84 -2.30 10.59
C ARG A 118 -9.47 -1.82 9.20
N HIS A 119 -9.56 -2.73 8.20
CA HIS A 119 -9.26 -2.41 6.79
C HIS A 119 -10.08 -1.23 6.29
N LEU A 120 -9.42 -0.23 5.68
CA LEU A 120 -10.00 1.01 5.16
C LEU A 120 -10.76 1.87 6.19
N CYS A 121 -10.60 1.60 7.49
CA CYS A 121 -11.28 2.33 8.56
C CYS A 121 -10.38 3.34 9.29
N CYS A 122 -9.20 3.65 8.75
CA CYS A 122 -8.26 4.54 9.41
C CYS A 122 -8.85 5.92 9.73
N ALA A 123 -9.47 6.55 8.74
CA ALA A 123 -10.11 7.86 8.89
C ALA A 123 -11.31 7.80 9.86
N PHE A 124 -12.13 6.77 9.78
CA PHE A 124 -13.32 6.63 10.65
C PHE A 124 -12.95 6.37 12.10
N GLN A 125 -11.89 5.62 12.36
CA GLN A 125 -11.49 5.22 13.70
C GLN A 125 -10.81 6.35 14.51
N GLN A 126 -9.96 7.15 13.87
CA GLN A 126 -9.25 8.26 14.49
C GLN A 126 -9.13 9.42 13.50
N TRP A 127 -10.24 10.09 13.21
CA TRP A 127 -10.32 11.18 12.23
C TRP A 127 -9.27 12.26 12.47
N GLU A 128 -9.16 12.74 13.70
CA GLU A 128 -8.23 13.83 14.02
C GLU A 128 -6.78 13.48 13.68
N LYS A 129 -6.32 12.30 14.10
CA LYS A 129 -4.95 11.84 13.82
C LYS A 129 -4.72 11.62 12.33
N TYR A 130 -5.72 11.08 11.63
CA TYR A 130 -5.67 10.86 10.18
C TYR A 130 -5.59 12.18 9.44
N HIS A 131 -6.51 13.10 9.72
CA HIS A 131 -6.63 14.42 9.11
C HIS A 131 -5.38 15.29 9.37
N GLN A 132 -4.92 15.39 10.62
CA GLN A 132 -3.69 16.10 10.97
C GLN A 132 -2.45 15.56 10.25
N SER A 133 -2.41 14.25 10.01
CA SER A 133 -1.29 13.64 9.27
C SER A 133 -1.33 14.01 7.79
N LEU A 134 -2.52 14.10 7.20
CA LEU A 134 -2.73 14.60 5.83
C LEU A 134 -2.33 16.07 5.70
N LEU A 135 -2.83 16.93 6.60
CA LEU A 135 -2.52 18.37 6.56
C LEU A 135 -1.01 18.63 6.61
N ARG A 136 -0.31 18.01 7.57
CA ARG A 136 1.15 18.13 7.69
C ARG A 136 1.90 17.60 6.45
N PHE A 137 1.35 16.58 5.79
CA PHE A 137 1.93 16.06 4.55
C PHE A 137 1.77 17.06 3.40
N PHE A 138 0.58 17.64 3.22
CA PHE A 138 0.32 18.65 2.21
C PHE A 138 1.11 19.92 2.48
N GLU A 139 1.11 20.46 3.69
CA GLU A 139 1.91 21.64 4.07
C GLU A 139 3.39 21.48 3.72
N LYS A 140 3.92 20.27 3.93
CA LYS A 140 5.35 20.01 3.68
C LYS A 140 5.69 19.84 2.20
N TYR A 141 4.82 19.23 1.41
CA TYR A 141 5.17 18.80 0.06
C TYR A 141 4.34 19.47 -1.05
N ASP A 142 3.29 20.18 -0.69
CA ASP A 142 2.47 21.00 -1.60
C ASP A 142 2.30 22.42 -1.04
N ALA A 143 3.39 23.13 -0.96
CA ALA A 143 3.42 24.50 -0.44
C ALA A 143 2.57 25.52 -1.24
N GLY A 144 1.97 25.10 -2.35
CA GLY A 144 1.03 25.88 -3.15
C GLY A 144 -0.44 25.67 -2.79
N ALA A 145 -0.77 24.59 -2.09
CA ALA A 145 -2.14 24.30 -1.65
C ALA A 145 -2.45 25.08 -0.36
N ARG A 146 -2.84 26.34 -0.50
CA ARG A 146 -3.57 27.02 0.57
C ARG A 146 -4.93 26.37 0.65
N ILE A 147 -5.10 25.46 1.59
CA ILE A 147 -6.41 24.90 1.93
C ILE A 147 -7.13 26.04 2.65
N GLY A 148 -8.04 26.73 1.92
CA GLY A 148 -8.95 27.73 2.47
C GLY A 148 -10.01 27.06 3.35
#